data_e95fbba978f041a84f7efcf2e4a19a0d
#
_entry.id   e95fbba978f041a84f7efcf2e4a19a0d
#
_cell.length_a   1.000
_cell.length_b   1.000
_cell.length_c   1.000
_cell.angle_alpha   90.00
_cell.angle_beta   90.00
_cell.angle_gamma   90.00
#
_symmetry.space_group_name_H-M   'P 1'
#
loop_
_entity.id
_entity.type
_entity.pdbx_description
1 polymer ?
#
loop_
_entity_poly.entity_id
_entity_poly.type
_entity_poly.pdbx_seq_one_letter_code
_entity_poly.pdbx_strand_id
1 'polypeptide(L)'
;MIRPAALLSLAAALAAGPAAAELSLLMVEQKGCAYCAQWDREIAPAYPLTEEGRAAPLRRVDLHAPLPGDVRIDPPARFTPTFVLLDDGTEVGRIEGYPGEDFFWPLLAALVAQAGDEG
;
A
#
# COMPACT_ATOMS: atom_id res chain seq x y z
N MET A 1 11.05 28.93 56.89
CA MET A 1 11.93 28.38 55.87
C MET A 1 11.09 27.72 54.80
N ILE A 2 11.00 28.40 53.70
CA ILE A 2 10.26 27.89 52.56
C ILE A 2 11.22 27.07 51.73
N ARG A 3 10.95 25.78 51.61
CA ARG A 3 11.67 24.93 50.67
C ARG A 3 11.06 25.10 49.30
N PRO A 4 11.86 25.43 48.28
CA PRO A 4 11.33 25.40 46.93
C PRO A 4 10.92 23.98 46.59
N ALA A 5 9.65 23.82 46.28
CA ALA A 5 9.18 22.56 45.70
C ALA A 5 9.91 22.37 44.37
N ALA A 6 10.73 21.36 44.33
CA ALA A 6 11.29 20.94 43.05
C ALA A 6 10.14 20.49 42.16
N LEU A 7 9.75 21.35 41.25
CA LEU A 7 8.87 20.95 40.16
C LEU A 7 9.67 20.00 39.26
N LEU A 8 9.52 18.72 39.55
CA LEU A 8 9.88 17.73 38.60
C LEU A 8 8.88 17.84 37.46
N SER A 9 9.22 18.61 36.47
CA SER A 9 8.55 18.52 35.21
C SER A 9 8.94 17.17 34.60
N LEU A 10 8.06 16.21 34.78
CA LEU A 10 8.11 14.95 34.06
C LEU A 10 7.80 15.32 32.61
N ALA A 11 8.82 15.59 31.82
CA ALA A 11 8.67 15.57 30.38
C ALA A 11 8.36 14.13 30.01
N ALA A 12 7.08 13.84 29.86
CA ALA A 12 6.68 12.61 29.20
C ALA A 12 7.26 12.68 27.79
N ALA A 13 8.41 12.06 27.59
CA ALA A 13 8.89 11.78 26.27
C ALA A 13 7.82 10.89 25.63
N LEU A 14 6.98 11.48 24.80
CA LEU A 14 6.18 10.72 23.86
C LEU A 14 7.19 9.99 22.99
N ALA A 15 7.47 8.75 23.35
CA ALA A 15 8.17 7.85 22.47
C ALA A 15 7.24 7.69 21.26
N ALA A 16 7.49 8.51 20.23
CA ALA A 16 6.93 8.23 18.92
C ALA A 16 7.52 6.90 18.52
N GLY A 17 6.73 5.83 18.64
CA GLY A 17 7.07 4.56 18.02
C GLY A 17 7.31 4.78 16.52
N PRO A 18 8.04 3.89 15.84
CA PRO A 18 8.20 4.00 14.40
C PRO A 18 6.82 4.17 13.77
N ALA A 19 6.69 5.16 12.92
CA ALA A 19 5.45 5.37 12.18
C ALA A 19 5.15 4.10 11.41
N ALA A 20 3.96 3.51 11.64
CA ALA A 20 3.50 2.38 10.87
C ALA A 20 3.44 2.79 9.39
N ALA A 21 3.90 1.92 8.50
CA ALA A 21 3.79 2.14 7.07
C ALA A 21 2.32 2.32 6.69
N GLU A 22 1.99 3.37 5.96
CA GLU A 22 0.67 3.55 5.35
C GLU A 22 0.67 2.91 3.98
N LEU A 23 0.36 1.64 3.93
CA LEU A 23 0.34 0.89 2.70
C LEU A 23 -0.98 1.08 1.95
N SER A 24 -0.89 1.12 0.64
CA SER A 24 -2.03 0.99 -0.26
C SER A 24 -1.59 0.21 -1.49
N LEU A 25 -2.55 -0.46 -2.14
CA LEU A 25 -2.29 -1.14 -3.39
C LEU A 25 -2.93 -0.35 -4.52
N LEU A 26 -2.12 0.18 -5.41
CA LEU A 26 -2.58 0.90 -6.58
C LEU A 26 -2.75 -0.07 -7.73
N MET A 27 -3.97 -0.19 -8.23
CA MET A 27 -4.25 -0.94 -9.45
C MET A 27 -4.35 0.03 -10.61
N VAL A 28 -3.42 -0.09 -11.54
CA VAL A 28 -3.48 0.63 -12.82
C VAL A 28 -4.26 -0.20 -13.79
N GLU A 29 -5.37 0.33 -14.29
CA GLU A 29 -6.31 -0.37 -15.16
C GLU A 29 -6.67 0.48 -16.37
N GLN A 30 -7.39 -0.08 -17.31
CA GLN A 30 -7.92 0.65 -18.46
C GLN A 30 -9.12 -0.08 -19.05
N LYS A 31 -9.92 0.62 -19.83
CA LYS A 31 -11.03 0.00 -20.57
C LYS A 31 -10.52 -1.08 -21.51
N GLY A 32 -11.29 -2.16 -21.62
CA GLY A 32 -10.94 -3.26 -22.51
C GLY A 32 -9.84 -4.19 -22.00
N CYS A 33 -9.40 -4.02 -20.78
CA CYS A 33 -8.39 -4.86 -20.16
C CYS A 33 -9.02 -6.15 -19.65
N ALA A 34 -8.85 -7.25 -20.38
CA ALA A 34 -9.44 -8.55 -20.04
C ALA A 34 -8.92 -9.09 -18.71
N TYR A 35 -7.63 -8.96 -18.44
CA TYR A 35 -7.03 -9.40 -17.19
C TYR A 35 -7.45 -8.53 -16.00
N CYS A 36 -7.70 -7.25 -16.21
CA CYS A 36 -8.30 -6.39 -15.18
C CYS A 36 -9.69 -6.91 -14.79
N ALA A 37 -10.51 -7.24 -15.79
CA ALA A 37 -11.85 -7.80 -15.57
C ALA A 37 -11.78 -9.15 -14.84
N GLN A 38 -10.82 -9.98 -15.18
CA GLN A 38 -10.62 -11.27 -14.52
C GLN A 38 -10.25 -11.07 -13.05
N TRP A 39 -9.33 -10.16 -12.75
CA TRP A 39 -8.96 -9.81 -11.39
C TRP A 39 -10.18 -9.29 -10.60
N ASP A 40 -10.99 -8.46 -11.22
CA ASP A 40 -12.22 -7.93 -10.60
C ASP A 40 -13.19 -9.05 -10.23
N ARG A 41 -13.29 -10.11 -11.01
CA ARG A 41 -14.14 -11.25 -10.69
C ARG A 41 -13.55 -12.16 -9.64
N GLU A 42 -12.26 -12.43 -9.70
CA GLU A 42 -11.61 -13.46 -8.89
C GLU A 42 -11.09 -12.94 -7.56
N ILE A 43 -10.61 -11.71 -7.51
CA ILE A 43 -9.89 -11.15 -6.35
C ILE A 43 -10.66 -10.02 -5.66
N ALA A 44 -11.19 -9.08 -6.42
CA ALA A 44 -11.74 -7.85 -5.86
C ALA A 44 -12.81 -8.08 -4.78
N PRO A 45 -13.74 -9.04 -4.92
CA PRO A 45 -14.77 -9.24 -3.89
C PRO A 45 -14.20 -9.67 -2.53
N ALA A 46 -13.13 -10.45 -2.53
CA ALA A 46 -12.50 -10.92 -1.30
C ALA A 46 -11.42 -9.97 -0.79
N TYR A 47 -10.87 -9.12 -1.66
CA TYR A 47 -9.69 -8.30 -1.33
C TYR A 47 -9.80 -7.54 -0.02
N PRO A 48 -10.85 -6.74 0.24
CA PRO A 48 -10.93 -5.96 1.49
C PRO A 48 -11.14 -6.83 2.74
N LEU A 49 -11.46 -8.11 2.57
CA LEU A 49 -11.71 -9.04 3.66
C LEU A 49 -10.45 -9.82 4.06
N THR A 50 -9.36 -9.68 3.31
CA THR A 50 -8.10 -10.38 3.55
C THR A 50 -7.17 -9.54 4.42
N GLU A 51 -6.16 -10.18 5.01
CA GLU A 51 -5.12 -9.48 5.76
C GLU A 51 -4.39 -8.48 4.87
N GLU A 52 -4.04 -8.90 3.65
CA GLU A 52 -3.34 -8.06 2.68
C GLU A 52 -4.19 -6.85 2.29
N GLY A 53 -5.48 -7.06 2.03
CA GLY A 53 -6.40 -5.98 1.66
C GLY A 53 -6.65 -4.99 2.79
N ARG A 54 -6.60 -5.44 4.03
CA ARG A 54 -6.69 -4.55 5.19
C ARG A 54 -5.39 -3.78 5.42
N ALA A 55 -4.25 -4.44 5.21
CA ALA A 55 -2.94 -3.81 5.34
C ALA A 55 -2.68 -2.81 4.22
N ALA A 56 -3.16 -3.09 3.02
CA ALA A 56 -2.95 -2.26 1.83
C ALA A 56 -4.27 -2.06 1.08
N PRO A 57 -5.12 -1.12 1.53
CA PRO A 57 -6.38 -0.83 0.86
C PRO A 57 -6.20 -0.50 -0.62
N LEU A 58 -7.16 -0.93 -1.43
CA LEU A 58 -7.10 -0.78 -2.89
C LEU A 58 -7.37 0.66 -3.31
N ARG A 59 -6.53 1.16 -4.21
CA ARG A 59 -6.75 2.39 -4.97
C ARG A 59 -6.72 2.04 -6.45
N ARG A 60 -7.55 2.70 -7.24
CA ARG A 60 -7.64 2.45 -8.69
C ARG A 60 -7.31 3.73 -9.47
N VAL A 61 -6.53 3.58 -10.53
CA VAL A 61 -6.25 4.66 -11.47
C VAL A 61 -6.30 4.12 -12.89
N ASP A 62 -6.67 4.98 -13.83
CA ASP A 62 -6.61 4.64 -15.25
C ASP A 62 -5.19 4.87 -15.78
N LEU A 63 -4.72 3.97 -16.64
CA LEU A 63 -3.37 4.05 -17.24
C LEU A 63 -3.12 5.38 -17.96
N HIS A 64 -4.16 5.95 -18.55
CA HIS A 64 -4.06 7.18 -19.36
C HIS A 64 -4.40 8.44 -18.58
N ALA A 65 -4.83 8.33 -17.33
CA ALA A 65 -5.13 9.47 -16.47
C ALA A 65 -3.87 9.95 -15.76
N PRO A 66 -3.82 11.24 -15.38
CA PRO A 66 -2.76 11.71 -14.48
C PRO A 66 -2.79 10.96 -13.16
N LEU A 67 -1.63 10.67 -12.59
CA LEU A 67 -1.55 10.09 -11.26
C LEU A 67 -2.04 11.09 -10.20
N PRO A 68 -2.66 10.61 -9.12
CA PRO A 68 -2.93 11.45 -7.96
C PRO A 68 -1.63 12.11 -7.45
N GLY A 69 -1.74 13.34 -6.93
CA GLY A 69 -0.57 14.13 -6.55
C GLY A 69 0.28 13.53 -5.43
N ASP A 70 -0.30 12.61 -4.65
CA ASP A 70 0.40 11.89 -3.58
C ASP A 70 1.09 10.62 -4.04
N VAL A 71 0.89 10.19 -5.30
CA VAL A 71 1.40 8.92 -5.82
C VAL A 71 2.68 9.12 -6.61
N ARG A 72 3.70 8.34 -6.25
CA ARG A 72 5.01 8.34 -6.91
C ARG A 72 5.38 6.91 -7.28
N ILE A 73 5.37 6.63 -8.57
CA ILE A 73 5.78 5.34 -9.12
C ILE A 73 6.88 5.54 -10.15
N ASP A 74 7.85 4.64 -10.16
CA ASP A 74 8.97 4.66 -11.09
C ASP A 74 9.47 3.23 -11.32
N PRO A 75 9.48 2.76 -12.58
CA PRO A 75 9.09 3.43 -13.82
C PRO A 75 7.58 3.62 -13.94
N PRO A 76 7.10 4.45 -14.86
CA PRO A 76 5.66 4.55 -15.14
C PRO A 76 5.08 3.18 -15.52
N ALA A 77 3.82 2.92 -15.15
CA ALA A 77 3.13 1.73 -15.61
C ALA A 77 2.90 1.83 -17.12
N ARG A 78 3.11 0.72 -17.83
CA ARG A 78 3.02 0.68 -19.30
C ARG A 78 1.92 -0.20 -19.82
N PHE A 79 1.45 -1.14 -19.02
CA PHE A 79 0.38 -2.08 -19.38
C PHE A 79 -0.50 -2.36 -18.18
N THR A 80 -1.62 -3.02 -18.40
CA THR A 80 -2.62 -3.27 -17.37
C THR A 80 -3.01 -4.75 -17.28
N PRO A 81 -3.35 -5.22 -16.08
CA PRO A 81 -3.22 -4.47 -14.83
C PRO A 81 -1.77 -4.39 -14.38
N THR A 82 -1.42 -3.30 -13.71
CA THR A 82 -0.18 -3.21 -12.92
C THR A 82 -0.59 -2.89 -11.49
N PHE A 83 -0.10 -3.66 -10.54
CA PHE A 83 -0.39 -3.47 -9.14
C PHE A 83 0.87 -2.92 -8.46
N VAL A 84 0.76 -1.74 -7.90
CA VAL A 84 1.89 -1.08 -7.25
C VAL A 84 1.62 -0.95 -5.76
N LEU A 85 2.46 -1.58 -4.94
CA LEU A 85 2.38 -1.39 -3.51
C LEU A 85 3.04 -0.06 -3.17
N LEU A 86 2.26 0.81 -2.52
CA LEU A 86 2.68 2.14 -2.11
C LEU A 86 2.84 2.18 -0.60
N ASP A 87 3.89 2.82 -0.13
CA ASP A 87 4.07 3.21 1.27
C ASP A 87 4.04 4.74 1.32
N ASP A 88 2.98 5.27 1.92
CA ASP A 88 2.73 6.71 1.96
C ASP A 88 2.82 7.35 0.56
N GLY A 89 2.22 6.66 -0.42
CA GLY A 89 2.15 7.12 -1.80
C GLY A 89 3.35 6.79 -2.67
N THR A 90 4.45 6.31 -2.10
CA THR A 90 5.68 5.99 -2.85
C THR A 90 5.78 4.49 -3.11
N GLU A 91 6.11 4.13 -4.34
CA GLU A 91 6.27 2.73 -4.74
C GLU A 91 7.34 2.02 -3.92
N VAL A 92 6.98 0.84 -3.38
CA VAL A 92 7.91 -0.07 -2.69
C VAL A 92 7.98 -1.44 -3.35
N GLY A 93 7.12 -1.72 -4.33
CA GLY A 93 7.15 -2.94 -5.12
C GLY A 93 5.97 -2.99 -6.07
N ARG A 94 5.98 -3.92 -7.02
CA ARG A 94 4.87 -4.05 -7.97
C ARG A 94 4.72 -5.48 -8.48
N ILE A 95 3.53 -5.75 -8.97
CA ILE A 95 3.19 -6.95 -9.73
C ILE A 95 2.72 -6.46 -11.09
N GLU A 96 3.41 -6.84 -12.15
CA GLU A 96 3.03 -6.47 -13.51
C GLU A 96 2.19 -7.57 -14.13
N GLY A 97 0.97 -7.23 -14.54
CA GLY A 97 0.00 -8.19 -15.03
C GLY A 97 -0.75 -8.91 -13.91
N TYR A 98 -1.65 -9.80 -14.31
CA TYR A 98 -2.39 -10.64 -13.39
C TYR A 98 -2.05 -12.12 -13.66
N PRO A 99 -1.24 -12.74 -12.81
CA PRO A 99 -0.77 -14.12 -13.04
C PRO A 99 -1.78 -15.21 -12.63
N GLY A 100 -3.00 -14.82 -12.24
CA GLY A 100 -4.00 -15.70 -11.68
C GLY A 100 -4.01 -15.70 -10.17
N GLU A 101 -5.10 -16.20 -9.61
CA GLU A 101 -5.36 -16.16 -8.16
C GLU A 101 -4.27 -16.87 -7.36
N ASP A 102 -3.82 -18.04 -7.83
CA ASP A 102 -2.85 -18.87 -7.13
C ASP A 102 -1.48 -18.17 -6.94
N PHE A 103 -1.13 -17.26 -7.84
CA PHE A 103 0.13 -16.53 -7.78
C PHE A 103 -0.02 -15.11 -7.24
N PHE A 104 -1.18 -14.50 -7.43
CA PHE A 104 -1.41 -13.12 -7.00
C PHE A 104 -1.25 -12.96 -5.49
N TRP A 105 -1.92 -13.81 -4.71
CA TRP A 105 -1.90 -13.70 -3.27
C TRP A 105 -0.51 -13.90 -2.65
N PRO A 106 0.27 -14.93 -3.03
CA PRO A 106 1.63 -15.07 -2.51
C PRO A 106 2.56 -13.92 -2.90
N LEU A 107 2.45 -13.42 -4.12
CA LEU A 107 3.25 -12.29 -4.57
C LEU A 107 2.93 -11.02 -3.76
N LEU A 108 1.65 -10.74 -3.56
CA LEU A 108 1.23 -9.59 -2.76
C LEU A 108 1.66 -9.74 -1.30
N ALA A 109 1.46 -10.93 -0.73
CA ALA A 109 1.87 -11.19 0.66
C ALA A 109 3.37 -10.96 0.86
N ALA A 110 4.20 -11.36 -0.10
CA ALA A 110 5.64 -11.12 -0.07
C ALA A 110 5.97 -9.62 -0.11
N LEU A 111 5.30 -8.87 -0.96
CA LEU A 111 5.50 -7.42 -1.04
C LEU A 111 5.12 -6.71 0.26
N VAL A 112 3.97 -7.08 0.83
CA VAL A 112 3.49 -6.50 2.10
C VAL A 112 4.45 -6.83 3.25
N ALA A 113 4.94 -8.07 3.31
CA ALA A 113 5.90 -8.49 4.32
C ALA A 113 7.22 -7.73 4.20
N GLN A 114 7.71 -7.55 2.98
CA GLN A 114 8.92 -6.79 2.70
C GLN A 114 8.80 -5.33 3.14
N ALA A 115 7.67 -4.71 2.86
CA ALA A 115 7.41 -3.33 3.25
C ALA A 115 7.39 -3.18 4.79
N GLY A 116 6.85 -4.17 5.50
CA GLY A 116 6.84 -4.19 6.97
C GLY A 116 8.24 -4.31 7.58
N ASP A 117 9.13 -5.09 6.93
CA ASP A 117 10.50 -5.31 7.40
C ASP A 117 11.41 -4.09 7.19
N GLU A 118 11.07 -3.22 6.24
CA GLU A 118 11.82 -2.00 5.95
C GLU A 118 11.37 -0.79 6.80
N GLY A 119 10.29 -0.95 7.54
CA GLY A 119 9.71 0.09 8.39
C GLY A 119 10.43 0.33 9.70
#